data_083338c19d83052a18200831f1cc4f61
#
_entry.id   083338c19d83052a18200831f1cc4f61
#
_cell.length_a   1.000
_cell.length_b   1.000
_cell.length_c   1.000
_cell.angle_alpha   90.00
_cell.angle_beta   90.00
_cell.angle_gamma   90.00
#
_symmetry.space_group_name_H-M   'P 1'
#
loop_
_entity.id
_entity.type
_entity.pdbx_description
1 polymer ?
#
loop_
_entity_poly.entity_id
_entity_poly.type
_entity_poly.pdbx_seq_one_letter_code
_entity_poly.pdbx_strand_id
1 'polypeptide(L)'
;MKFGKVKKLHFVGIGGIGMCGIAEVLHNQGYVITGSDLSMTEVTDHLTEIGIKVVQGHVAENIDEADCVVISSAVHADNPEVNEAKRRKIPVIRRAEMLGELMRLKFGIGVAGTHGKTTTTSILGHLLVEAGMDPTVMVGGRVISLGTTVKLGKGDLLVAEADEYDRSFLNLTPSMAVLTTIEEDHLDYYKDLAEIMAAFTQFANKVPFYGAIHLNLDDSNVVSLIPDLIRPVRTFGIKSQADTRADNIIADGTATDFDLYYHDYRLGHIHLPLPGVFNVKNALAAISVALEFDIPFETIKKALESFKGVNRRFDLIGEQNGIKVYDDYAHHPTEIDVTLRAAKVAFKSRVIVVFQPHLFSRTRDFYQEFAKSLLMCDMLILAKLYPAREEPIAGVTSQMISDAAALFGHKNVRYIEDINQIPSAIAEYAQPGDVVFTIGAGDIYRTAPKILEALKK
;
A
#
# COMPACT_ATOMS: atom_id res chain seq x y z
N MET A 1 4.21 27.65 -6.52
CA MET A 1 3.12 27.85 -7.52
C MET A 1 1.80 27.61 -6.79
N LYS A 2 0.72 28.32 -7.09
CA LYS A 2 -0.61 28.13 -6.46
C LYS A 2 -1.63 27.89 -7.58
N PHE A 3 -2.80 27.34 -7.25
CA PHE A 3 -3.89 27.06 -8.20
C PHE A 3 -4.60 28.34 -8.71
N GLY A 4 -3.82 29.31 -9.16
CA GLY A 4 -4.35 30.56 -9.70
C GLY A 4 -5.21 31.31 -8.68
N LYS A 5 -6.51 31.52 -9.01
CA LYS A 5 -7.47 32.22 -8.16
C LYS A 5 -8.20 31.32 -7.16
N VAL A 6 -8.06 29.99 -7.26
CA VAL A 6 -8.68 29.01 -6.35
C VAL A 6 -8.13 29.19 -4.94
N LYS A 7 -8.99 29.36 -3.94
CA LYS A 7 -8.64 29.53 -2.53
C LYS A 7 -9.40 28.59 -1.61
N LYS A 8 -10.64 28.28 -1.95
CA LYS A 8 -11.56 27.48 -1.13
C LYS A 8 -11.84 26.14 -1.82
N LEU A 9 -11.56 25.04 -1.14
CA LEU A 9 -11.74 23.68 -1.64
C LEU A 9 -12.67 22.91 -0.69
N HIS A 10 -13.66 22.23 -1.24
CA HIS A 10 -14.57 21.39 -0.48
C HIS A 10 -14.34 19.91 -0.82
N PHE A 11 -14.19 19.05 0.21
CA PHE A 11 -13.91 17.63 0.06
C PHE A 11 -15.12 16.80 0.46
N VAL A 12 -15.69 16.03 -0.48
CA VAL A 12 -16.81 15.11 -0.24
C VAL A 12 -16.25 13.72 0.05
N GLY A 13 -16.52 13.17 1.23
CA GLY A 13 -15.90 11.96 1.76
C GLY A 13 -14.48 12.24 2.30
N ILE A 14 -14.31 13.34 3.04
CA ILE A 14 -13.02 13.84 3.51
C ILE A 14 -12.30 12.89 4.48
N GLY A 15 -13.06 12.06 5.22
CA GLY A 15 -12.51 11.09 6.18
C GLY A 15 -11.82 9.88 5.55
N GLY A 16 -11.92 9.70 4.23
CA GLY A 16 -11.16 8.66 3.53
C GLY A 16 -9.65 8.90 3.61
N ILE A 17 -8.86 7.83 3.83
CA ILE A 17 -7.39 7.89 4.07
C ILE A 17 -6.66 8.74 3.01
N GLY A 18 -6.97 8.56 1.73
CA GLY A 18 -6.34 9.33 0.66
C GLY A 18 -6.90 10.75 0.50
N MET A 19 -8.12 11.03 0.98
CA MET A 19 -8.77 12.35 0.93
C MET A 19 -8.23 13.26 2.03
N CYS A 20 -8.19 12.77 3.27
CA CYS A 20 -7.72 13.54 4.42
C CYS A 20 -6.28 14.03 4.22
N GLY A 21 -5.40 13.19 3.69
CA GLY A 21 -4.02 13.57 3.44
C GLY A 21 -3.87 14.70 2.41
N ILE A 22 -4.62 14.66 1.31
CA ILE A 22 -4.63 15.75 0.33
C ILE A 22 -5.19 17.03 0.95
N ALA A 23 -6.29 16.94 1.72
CA ALA A 23 -6.90 18.07 2.41
C ALA A 23 -5.92 18.74 3.37
N GLU A 24 -5.19 17.95 4.16
CA GLU A 24 -4.18 18.42 5.10
C GLU A 24 -3.00 19.11 4.40
N VAL A 25 -2.47 18.52 3.31
CA VAL A 25 -1.41 19.14 2.48
C VAL A 25 -1.84 20.51 1.98
N LEU A 26 -3.05 20.60 1.41
CA LEU A 26 -3.57 21.85 0.86
C LEU A 26 -3.85 22.89 1.96
N HIS A 27 -4.38 22.46 3.10
CA HIS A 27 -4.60 23.33 4.25
C HIS A 27 -3.28 23.98 4.72
N ASN A 28 -2.21 23.18 4.85
CA ASN A 28 -0.88 23.67 5.23
C ASN A 28 -0.23 24.56 4.15
N GLN A 29 -0.65 24.45 2.88
CA GLN A 29 -0.25 25.37 1.82
C GLN A 29 -1.05 26.71 1.85
N GLY A 30 -2.00 26.84 2.79
CA GLY A 30 -2.79 28.05 2.99
C GLY A 30 -4.07 28.13 2.18
N TYR A 31 -4.60 27.02 1.69
CA TYR A 31 -5.95 26.93 1.14
C TYR A 31 -6.98 26.82 2.26
N VAL A 32 -8.16 27.38 2.07
CA VAL A 32 -9.31 27.17 2.96
C VAL A 32 -9.96 25.85 2.58
N ILE A 33 -9.90 24.90 3.48
CA ILE A 33 -10.44 23.55 3.28
C ILE A 33 -11.69 23.37 4.11
N THR A 34 -12.73 22.83 3.51
CA THR A 34 -13.92 22.32 4.16
C THR A 34 -14.20 20.91 3.66
N GLY A 35 -15.00 20.13 4.38
CA GLY A 35 -15.40 18.82 3.87
C GLY A 35 -16.58 18.23 4.60
N SER A 36 -17.11 17.16 4.03
CA SER A 36 -18.21 16.36 4.56
C SER A 36 -17.84 14.87 4.56
N ASP A 37 -18.40 14.13 5.52
CA ASP A 37 -18.31 12.66 5.55
C ASP A 37 -19.60 12.08 6.16
N LEU A 38 -19.95 10.85 5.81
CA LEU A 38 -21.09 10.15 6.39
C LEU A 38 -20.86 9.81 7.87
N SER A 39 -19.60 9.57 8.24
CA SER A 39 -19.20 9.16 9.59
C SER A 39 -18.14 10.09 10.17
N MET A 40 -18.33 10.50 11.42
CA MET A 40 -17.26 11.14 12.17
C MET A 40 -16.36 10.06 12.78
N THR A 41 -15.07 10.20 12.59
CA THR A 41 -14.04 9.22 12.98
C THR A 41 -12.82 9.97 13.55
N GLU A 42 -11.86 9.24 14.13
CA GLU A 42 -10.59 9.83 14.57
C GLU A 42 -9.88 10.65 13.48
N VAL A 43 -10.05 10.28 12.20
CA VAL A 43 -9.51 11.02 11.05
C VAL A 43 -10.19 12.38 10.89
N THR A 44 -11.52 12.43 10.95
CA THR A 44 -12.28 13.68 10.84
C THR A 44 -12.09 14.58 12.06
N ASP A 45 -11.90 13.99 13.25
CA ASP A 45 -11.60 14.70 14.48
C ASP A 45 -10.23 15.38 14.37
N HIS A 46 -9.20 14.66 13.92
CA HIS A 46 -7.88 15.22 13.64
C HIS A 46 -7.93 16.38 12.65
N LEU A 47 -8.67 16.23 11.53
CA LEU A 47 -8.83 17.32 10.56
C LEU A 47 -9.47 18.58 11.20
N THR A 48 -10.43 18.37 12.11
CA THR A 48 -11.08 19.47 12.83
C THR A 48 -10.10 20.14 13.83
N GLU A 49 -9.29 19.36 14.52
CA GLU A 49 -8.25 19.87 15.44
C GLU A 49 -7.22 20.76 14.75
N ILE A 50 -6.84 20.42 13.49
CA ILE A 50 -5.91 21.26 12.70
C ILE A 50 -6.59 22.45 12.01
N GLY A 51 -7.91 22.67 12.21
CA GLY A 51 -8.64 23.84 11.73
C GLY A 51 -9.41 23.66 10.42
N ILE A 52 -9.57 22.43 9.92
CA ILE A 52 -10.41 22.11 8.77
C ILE A 52 -11.86 21.92 9.24
N LYS A 53 -12.81 22.66 8.66
CA LYS A 53 -14.22 22.50 8.98
C LYS A 53 -14.77 21.21 8.34
N VAL A 54 -15.10 20.21 9.16
CA VAL A 54 -15.74 18.96 8.72
C VAL A 54 -17.18 18.89 9.23
N VAL A 55 -18.11 18.47 8.37
CA VAL A 55 -19.52 18.28 8.70
C VAL A 55 -19.96 16.84 8.44
N GLN A 56 -20.85 16.33 9.28
CA GLN A 56 -21.43 15.00 9.09
C GLN A 56 -22.61 15.06 8.13
N GLY A 57 -22.65 14.10 7.19
CA GLY A 57 -23.70 14.00 6.17
C GLY A 57 -23.45 14.89 4.96
N HIS A 58 -24.17 14.59 3.88
CA HIS A 58 -24.05 15.29 2.61
C HIS A 58 -25.32 16.10 2.31
N VAL A 59 -25.19 17.42 2.29
CA VAL A 59 -26.25 18.36 1.91
C VAL A 59 -25.71 19.44 0.99
N ALA A 60 -26.57 19.99 0.12
CA ALA A 60 -26.16 20.96 -0.91
C ALA A 60 -25.49 22.21 -0.34
N GLU A 61 -25.89 22.62 0.87
CA GLU A 61 -25.37 23.79 1.56
C GLU A 61 -23.91 23.66 2.02
N ASN A 62 -23.40 22.44 2.17
CA ASN A 62 -22.03 22.19 2.65
C ASN A 62 -20.95 22.76 1.73
N ILE A 63 -21.22 22.84 0.40
CA ILE A 63 -20.24 23.36 -0.57
C ILE A 63 -20.03 24.87 -0.47
N ASP A 64 -20.91 25.60 0.25
CA ASP A 64 -20.81 27.03 0.54
C ASP A 64 -20.27 27.86 -0.65
N GLU A 65 -19.14 28.56 -0.46
CA GLU A 65 -18.43 29.34 -1.49
C GLU A 65 -17.18 28.61 -2.04
N ALA A 66 -17.25 27.29 -2.20
CA ALA A 66 -16.12 26.53 -2.74
C ALA A 66 -15.79 26.93 -4.19
N ASP A 67 -14.52 27.12 -4.48
CA ASP A 67 -14.01 27.35 -5.84
C ASP A 67 -13.86 26.01 -6.61
N CYS A 68 -13.72 24.89 -5.90
CA CYS A 68 -13.62 23.55 -6.46
C CYS A 68 -14.10 22.52 -5.43
N VAL A 69 -14.75 21.47 -5.90
CA VAL A 69 -15.18 20.31 -5.10
C VAL A 69 -14.33 19.09 -5.47
N VAL A 70 -13.74 18.45 -4.46
CA VAL A 70 -12.94 17.23 -4.61
C VAL A 70 -13.74 16.05 -4.09
N ILE A 71 -13.88 14.99 -4.90
CA ILE A 71 -14.70 13.83 -4.54
C ILE A 71 -13.86 12.56 -4.39
N SER A 72 -14.23 11.74 -3.40
CA SER A 72 -13.75 10.36 -3.26
C SER A 72 -14.38 9.46 -4.34
N SER A 73 -13.72 8.37 -4.69
CA SER A 73 -14.27 7.34 -5.59
C SER A 73 -15.51 6.63 -5.04
N ALA A 74 -15.75 6.71 -3.71
CA ALA A 74 -16.93 6.15 -3.06
C ALA A 74 -18.18 7.05 -3.15
N VAL A 75 -18.03 8.28 -3.62
CA VAL A 75 -19.16 9.24 -3.74
C VAL A 75 -20.00 8.89 -4.95
N HIS A 76 -21.31 8.63 -4.72
CA HIS A 76 -22.27 8.34 -5.79
C HIS A 76 -22.59 9.58 -6.63
N ALA A 77 -23.01 9.33 -7.88
CA ALA A 77 -23.30 10.39 -8.86
C ALA A 77 -24.50 11.30 -8.47
N ASP A 78 -25.39 10.81 -7.62
CA ASP A 78 -26.58 11.50 -7.10
C ASP A 78 -26.35 12.30 -5.81
N ASN A 79 -25.08 12.33 -5.32
CA ASN A 79 -24.72 13.08 -4.12
C ASN A 79 -25.18 14.56 -4.21
N PRO A 80 -25.88 15.11 -3.19
CA PRO A 80 -26.45 16.45 -3.22
C PRO A 80 -25.40 17.57 -3.37
N GLU A 81 -24.21 17.40 -2.78
CA GLU A 81 -23.10 18.37 -2.89
C GLU A 81 -22.53 18.39 -4.30
N VAL A 82 -22.36 17.22 -4.92
CA VAL A 82 -21.92 17.09 -6.32
C VAL A 82 -22.92 17.71 -7.28
N ASN A 83 -24.22 17.46 -7.06
CA ASN A 83 -25.29 18.02 -7.89
C ASN A 83 -25.35 19.54 -7.76
N GLU A 84 -25.22 20.07 -6.55
CA GLU A 84 -25.21 21.52 -6.32
C GLU A 84 -23.99 22.19 -6.95
N ALA A 85 -22.79 21.57 -6.85
CA ALA A 85 -21.57 22.06 -7.50
C ALA A 85 -21.76 22.16 -9.01
N LYS A 86 -22.32 21.11 -9.64
CA LYS A 86 -22.63 21.11 -11.07
C LYS A 86 -23.65 22.21 -11.44
N ARG A 87 -24.71 22.41 -10.63
CA ARG A 87 -25.70 23.46 -10.81
C ARG A 87 -25.08 24.86 -10.77
N ARG A 88 -24.14 25.10 -9.85
CA ARG A 88 -23.38 26.37 -9.71
C ARG A 88 -22.23 26.49 -10.70
N LYS A 89 -21.95 25.47 -11.52
CA LYS A 89 -20.78 25.40 -12.43
C LYS A 89 -19.46 25.49 -11.70
N ILE A 90 -19.41 24.98 -10.46
CA ILE A 90 -18.17 24.80 -9.69
C ILE A 90 -17.49 23.54 -10.22
N PRO A 91 -16.17 23.56 -10.53
CA PRO A 91 -15.43 22.37 -10.94
C PRO A 91 -15.54 21.25 -9.90
N VAL A 92 -15.83 20.04 -10.37
CA VAL A 92 -15.84 18.82 -9.56
C VAL A 92 -14.74 17.92 -10.09
N ILE A 93 -13.74 17.61 -9.27
CA ILE A 93 -12.59 16.78 -9.65
C ILE A 93 -12.47 15.58 -8.72
N ARG A 94 -11.86 14.52 -9.22
CA ARG A 94 -11.61 13.33 -8.42
C ARG A 94 -10.36 13.49 -7.57
N ARG A 95 -10.27 12.70 -6.48
CA ARG A 95 -9.09 12.62 -5.60
C ARG A 95 -7.77 12.47 -6.37
N ALA A 96 -7.74 11.58 -7.37
CA ALA A 96 -6.54 11.32 -8.16
C ALA A 96 -6.12 12.52 -9.02
N GLU A 97 -7.09 13.29 -9.57
CA GLU A 97 -6.79 14.54 -10.27
C GLU A 97 -6.16 15.56 -9.33
N MET A 98 -6.72 15.74 -8.13
CA MET A 98 -6.16 16.66 -7.13
C MET A 98 -4.75 16.26 -6.71
N LEU A 99 -4.49 14.96 -6.55
CA LEU A 99 -3.13 14.46 -6.27
C LEU A 99 -2.17 14.77 -7.44
N GLY A 100 -2.65 14.62 -8.68
CA GLY A 100 -1.89 15.01 -9.88
C GLY A 100 -1.54 16.50 -9.90
N GLU A 101 -2.50 17.37 -9.51
CA GLU A 101 -2.26 18.80 -9.39
C GLU A 101 -1.25 19.13 -8.26
N LEU A 102 -1.30 18.42 -7.14
CA LEU A 102 -0.27 18.55 -6.10
C LEU A 102 1.12 18.12 -6.60
N MET A 103 1.19 17.04 -7.37
CA MET A 103 2.45 16.60 -7.99
C MET A 103 3.04 17.66 -8.92
N ARG A 104 2.22 18.40 -9.65
CA ARG A 104 2.69 19.51 -10.52
C ARG A 104 3.32 20.66 -9.76
N LEU A 105 2.99 20.83 -8.48
CA LEU A 105 3.53 21.89 -7.64
C LEU A 105 4.90 21.54 -7.02
N LYS A 106 5.28 20.27 -7.08
CA LYS A 106 6.51 19.72 -6.49
C LYS A 106 7.21 18.79 -7.50
N PHE A 107 8.42 18.37 -7.19
CA PHE A 107 9.06 17.27 -7.92
C PHE A 107 8.43 15.96 -7.46
N GLY A 108 7.50 15.43 -8.26
CA GLY A 108 6.70 14.28 -7.91
C GLY A 108 7.40 12.96 -8.21
N ILE A 109 7.40 12.04 -7.26
CA ILE A 109 7.87 10.65 -7.43
C ILE A 109 6.67 9.74 -7.25
N GLY A 110 6.28 9.05 -8.31
CA GLY A 110 5.14 8.11 -8.30
C GLY A 110 5.62 6.67 -8.22
N VAL A 111 5.20 5.93 -7.18
CA VAL A 111 5.52 4.52 -7.02
C VAL A 111 4.32 3.69 -7.42
N ALA A 112 4.43 2.99 -8.54
CA ALA A 112 3.41 2.15 -9.14
C ALA A 112 3.84 0.67 -9.16
N GLY A 113 2.87 -0.21 -9.34
CA GLY A 113 3.06 -1.66 -9.43
C GLY A 113 1.95 -2.41 -8.72
N THR A 114 1.68 -3.64 -9.11
CA THR A 114 0.65 -4.45 -8.46
C THR A 114 0.98 -4.66 -6.99
N HIS A 115 2.24 -4.97 -6.66
CA HIS A 115 2.70 -5.22 -5.28
C HIS A 115 3.89 -4.32 -4.92
N GLY A 116 4.11 -4.10 -3.61
CA GLY A 116 5.27 -3.37 -3.08
C GLY A 116 5.14 -1.85 -3.04
N LYS A 117 4.09 -1.24 -3.61
CA LYS A 117 3.89 0.22 -3.64
C LYS A 117 4.08 0.87 -2.26
N THR A 118 3.29 0.44 -1.30
CA THR A 118 3.28 1.01 0.07
C THR A 118 4.63 0.91 0.75
N THR A 119 5.26 -0.26 0.71
CA THR A 119 6.56 -0.48 1.34
C THR A 119 7.65 0.35 0.66
N THR A 120 7.70 0.36 -0.66
CA THR A 120 8.68 1.15 -1.43
C THR A 120 8.52 2.65 -1.19
N THR A 121 7.28 3.16 -1.23
CA THR A 121 6.98 4.58 -0.94
C THR A 121 7.39 4.95 0.49
N SER A 122 7.17 4.04 1.44
CA SER A 122 7.52 4.24 2.85
C SER A 122 9.02 4.26 3.07
N ILE A 123 9.75 3.32 2.48
CA ILE A 123 11.23 3.27 2.55
C ILE A 123 11.82 4.52 1.89
N LEU A 124 11.35 4.89 0.68
CA LEU A 124 11.82 6.08 -0.02
C LEU A 124 11.54 7.35 0.78
N GLY A 125 10.31 7.49 1.29
CA GLY A 125 9.94 8.63 2.12
C GLY A 125 10.82 8.76 3.37
N HIS A 126 11.08 7.66 4.08
CA HIS A 126 11.95 7.63 5.24
C HIS A 126 13.40 7.98 4.86
N LEU A 127 13.92 7.42 3.76
CA LEU A 127 15.27 7.67 3.28
C LEU A 127 15.47 9.16 2.93
N LEU A 128 14.52 9.77 2.23
CA LEU A 128 14.59 11.19 1.87
C LEU A 128 14.48 12.11 3.10
N VAL A 129 13.74 11.69 4.15
CA VAL A 129 13.72 12.40 5.44
C VAL A 129 15.07 12.34 6.14
N GLU A 130 15.69 11.16 6.22
CA GLU A 130 17.01 10.97 6.82
C GLU A 130 18.12 11.70 6.02
N ALA A 131 17.92 11.89 4.71
CA ALA A 131 18.77 12.70 3.86
C ALA A 131 18.56 14.23 4.03
N GLY A 132 17.62 14.65 4.89
CA GLY A 132 17.36 16.07 5.15
C GLY A 132 16.56 16.78 4.07
N MET A 133 15.95 16.06 3.13
CA MET A 133 15.23 16.67 1.99
C MET A 133 13.78 17.08 2.35
N ASP A 134 13.30 16.71 3.54
CA ASP A 134 11.97 17.02 4.09
C ASP A 134 10.81 16.89 3.06
N PRO A 135 10.61 15.69 2.46
CA PRO A 135 9.59 15.47 1.43
C PRO A 135 8.18 15.49 2.02
N THR A 136 7.19 15.83 1.19
CA THR A 136 5.80 15.40 1.41
C THR A 136 5.68 13.94 0.98
N VAL A 137 5.19 13.07 1.86
CA VAL A 137 5.05 11.62 1.59
C VAL A 137 3.60 11.22 1.79
N MET A 138 2.99 10.59 0.78
CA MET A 138 1.60 10.13 0.79
C MET A 138 1.55 8.61 0.54
N VAL A 139 1.14 7.87 1.56
CA VAL A 139 1.16 6.40 1.57
C VAL A 139 -0.24 5.86 1.82
N GLY A 140 -0.61 4.74 1.21
CA GLY A 140 -1.88 4.05 1.44
C GLY A 140 -2.00 3.39 2.83
N GLY A 141 -0.86 3.20 3.53
CA GLY A 141 -0.78 2.63 4.88
C GLY A 141 -0.04 3.55 5.86
N ARG A 142 -0.20 3.33 7.17
CA ARG A 142 0.54 4.09 8.19
C ARG A 142 1.99 3.62 8.24
N VAL A 143 2.93 4.53 8.03
CA VAL A 143 4.37 4.26 8.13
C VAL A 143 4.81 4.39 9.60
N ILE A 144 5.35 3.32 10.19
CA ILE A 144 5.69 3.29 11.62
C ILE A 144 6.76 4.36 11.94
N SER A 145 7.79 4.46 11.10
CA SER A 145 8.88 5.44 11.28
C SER A 145 8.46 6.89 11.10
N LEU A 146 7.38 7.14 10.35
CA LEU A 146 6.83 8.49 10.13
C LEU A 146 5.64 8.80 11.04
N GLY A 147 5.06 7.78 11.69
CA GLY A 147 3.91 7.92 12.61
C GLY A 147 2.57 8.25 11.97
N THR A 148 2.51 8.34 10.65
CA THR A 148 1.33 8.82 9.90
C THR A 148 1.22 8.18 8.52
N THR A 149 0.07 8.31 7.86
CA THR A 149 -0.15 7.97 6.45
C THR A 149 0.27 9.10 5.50
N VAL A 150 0.37 10.32 6.01
CA VAL A 150 0.80 11.50 5.25
C VAL A 150 1.80 12.27 6.09
N LYS A 151 3.03 12.35 5.62
CA LYS A 151 4.03 13.26 6.19
C LYS A 151 4.08 14.53 5.36
N LEU A 152 3.79 15.64 5.99
CA LEU A 152 3.95 16.96 5.37
C LEU A 152 5.39 17.42 5.49
N GLY A 153 6.02 17.67 4.33
CA GLY A 153 7.36 18.24 4.25
C GLY A 153 7.35 19.62 3.62
N LYS A 154 8.30 20.45 4.02
CA LYS A 154 8.52 21.79 3.45
C LYS A 154 9.42 21.77 2.21
N GLY A 155 10.09 20.63 1.93
CA GLY A 155 10.93 20.45 0.76
C GLY A 155 10.14 20.39 -0.55
N ASP A 156 10.85 20.40 -1.66
CA ASP A 156 10.28 20.43 -3.01
C ASP A 156 9.86 19.05 -3.53
N LEU A 157 10.04 17.98 -2.76
CA LEU A 157 9.69 16.62 -3.16
C LEU A 157 8.30 16.22 -2.69
N LEU A 158 7.61 15.45 -3.54
CA LEU A 158 6.38 14.74 -3.20
C LEU A 158 6.52 13.29 -3.63
N VAL A 159 6.47 12.35 -2.68
CA VAL A 159 6.46 10.92 -2.94
C VAL A 159 5.05 10.41 -2.70
N ALA A 160 4.47 9.72 -3.68
CA ALA A 160 3.12 9.19 -3.55
C ALA A 160 2.98 7.80 -4.19
N GLU A 161 2.11 6.98 -3.63
CA GLU A 161 1.66 5.78 -4.29
C GLU A 161 0.82 6.14 -5.52
N ALA A 162 1.10 5.45 -6.62
CA ALA A 162 0.39 5.55 -7.88
C ALA A 162 -0.46 4.29 -8.06
N ASP A 163 -1.72 4.36 -7.63
CA ASP A 163 -2.66 3.24 -7.64
C ASP A 163 -3.21 3.02 -9.05
N GLU A 164 -3.01 1.83 -9.60
CA GLU A 164 -3.47 1.42 -10.92
C GLU A 164 -4.98 1.14 -10.99
N TYR A 165 -5.63 0.91 -9.85
CA TYR A 165 -7.06 0.70 -9.81
C TYR A 165 -7.81 1.84 -10.52
N ASP A 166 -8.81 1.52 -11.31
CA ASP A 166 -9.61 2.45 -12.13
C ASP A 166 -8.79 3.42 -13.01
N ARG A 167 -7.53 3.09 -13.29
CA ARG A 167 -6.55 3.94 -14.01
C ARG A 167 -6.30 5.30 -13.34
N SER A 168 -6.58 5.42 -12.04
CA SER A 168 -6.46 6.68 -11.32
C SER A 168 -5.03 7.25 -11.35
N PHE A 169 -4.01 6.39 -11.38
CA PHE A 169 -2.60 6.82 -11.51
C PHE A 169 -2.30 7.57 -12.81
N LEU A 170 -3.13 7.41 -13.85
CA LEU A 170 -2.99 8.17 -15.09
C LEU A 170 -3.34 9.67 -14.94
N ASN A 171 -3.92 10.09 -13.83
CA ASN A 171 -4.09 11.51 -13.52
C ASN A 171 -2.81 12.12 -12.93
N LEU A 172 -1.87 11.29 -12.45
CA LEU A 172 -0.62 11.76 -11.88
C LEU A 172 0.34 12.26 -12.97
N THR A 173 1.23 13.17 -12.58
CA THR A 173 2.27 13.76 -13.43
C THR A 173 3.64 13.62 -12.76
N PRO A 174 4.18 12.39 -12.65
CA PRO A 174 5.42 12.18 -11.92
C PRO A 174 6.62 12.74 -12.68
N SER A 175 7.57 13.33 -11.94
CA SER A 175 8.92 13.65 -12.45
C SER A 175 9.81 12.40 -12.48
N MET A 176 9.58 11.46 -11.55
CA MET A 176 10.16 10.11 -11.57
C MET A 176 9.04 9.09 -11.34
N ALA A 177 9.11 7.96 -12.03
CA ALA A 177 8.21 6.83 -11.85
C ALA A 177 9.00 5.60 -11.40
N VAL A 178 8.48 4.87 -10.42
CA VAL A 178 9.02 3.58 -9.97
C VAL A 178 8.01 2.50 -10.32
N LEU A 179 8.43 1.45 -11.05
CA LEU A 179 7.61 0.29 -11.38
C LEU A 179 8.16 -0.93 -10.65
N THR A 180 7.40 -1.44 -9.68
CA THR A 180 7.82 -2.56 -8.82
C THR A 180 7.54 -3.92 -9.45
N THR A 181 6.27 -4.24 -9.70
CA THR A 181 5.80 -5.50 -10.31
C THR A 181 4.54 -5.24 -11.14
N ILE A 182 4.27 -6.09 -12.13
CA ILE A 182 3.01 -6.06 -12.90
C ILE A 182 2.46 -7.47 -12.97
N GLU A 183 1.29 -7.69 -12.37
CA GLU A 183 0.54 -8.94 -12.41
C GLU A 183 -0.93 -8.69 -12.73
N GLU A 184 -1.68 -9.75 -13.01
CA GLU A 184 -3.13 -9.66 -13.15
C GLU A 184 -3.77 -9.34 -11.80
N ASP A 185 -4.36 -8.18 -11.68
CA ASP A 185 -5.22 -7.75 -10.58
C ASP A 185 -6.29 -6.80 -11.14
N HIS A 186 -7.31 -6.50 -10.33
CA HIS A 186 -8.38 -5.58 -10.73
C HIS A 186 -9.08 -5.98 -12.06
N LEU A 187 -9.32 -7.29 -12.26
CA LEU A 187 -10.02 -7.82 -13.45
C LEU A 187 -11.52 -7.44 -13.49
N ASP A 188 -12.02 -6.79 -12.43
CA ASP A 188 -13.30 -6.08 -12.42
C ASP A 188 -13.25 -4.78 -13.26
N TYR A 189 -12.06 -4.23 -13.49
CA TYR A 189 -11.83 -3.00 -14.24
C TYR A 189 -11.04 -3.21 -15.54
N TYR A 190 -9.98 -3.99 -15.50
CA TYR A 190 -9.16 -4.33 -16.66
C TYR A 190 -9.62 -5.63 -17.30
N LYS A 191 -9.59 -5.67 -18.63
CA LYS A 191 -9.96 -6.85 -19.39
C LYS A 191 -8.96 -7.99 -19.22
N ASP A 192 -7.67 -7.67 -19.26
CA ASP A 192 -6.57 -8.62 -19.25
C ASP A 192 -5.24 -7.93 -18.87
N LEU A 193 -4.18 -8.74 -18.71
CA LEU A 193 -2.84 -8.26 -18.42
C LEU A 193 -2.30 -7.26 -19.46
N ALA A 194 -2.65 -7.45 -20.74
CA ALA A 194 -2.16 -6.56 -21.81
C ALA A 194 -2.70 -5.13 -21.62
N GLU A 195 -3.94 -4.99 -21.19
CA GLU A 195 -4.53 -3.68 -20.88
C GLU A 195 -3.91 -3.04 -19.65
N ILE A 196 -3.58 -3.84 -18.61
CA ILE A 196 -2.82 -3.39 -17.43
C ILE A 196 -1.46 -2.86 -17.88
N MET A 197 -0.69 -3.63 -18.65
CA MET A 197 0.63 -3.26 -19.17
C MET A 197 0.60 -1.96 -19.99
N ALA A 198 -0.42 -1.81 -20.86
CA ALA A 198 -0.60 -0.58 -21.63
C ALA A 198 -0.83 0.64 -20.72
N ALA A 199 -1.58 0.50 -19.63
CA ALA A 199 -1.79 1.57 -18.65
C ALA A 199 -0.49 1.93 -17.91
N PHE A 200 0.33 0.94 -17.52
CA PHE A 200 1.64 1.18 -16.90
C PHE A 200 2.62 1.87 -17.87
N THR A 201 2.65 1.46 -19.13
CA THR A 201 3.44 2.12 -20.18
C THR A 201 3.01 3.59 -20.34
N GLN A 202 1.70 3.85 -20.38
CA GLN A 202 1.18 5.22 -20.45
C GLN A 202 1.57 6.06 -19.22
N PHE A 203 1.51 5.48 -18.01
CA PHE A 203 1.93 6.14 -16.78
C PHE A 203 3.43 6.46 -16.81
N ALA A 204 4.27 5.48 -17.11
CA ALA A 204 5.72 5.64 -17.16
C ALA A 204 6.16 6.73 -18.16
N ASN A 205 5.54 6.78 -19.33
CA ASN A 205 5.83 7.77 -20.36
C ASN A 205 5.35 9.21 -20.04
N LYS A 206 4.64 9.42 -18.93
CA LYS A 206 4.34 10.77 -18.41
C LYS A 206 5.55 11.46 -17.78
N VAL A 207 6.57 10.71 -17.41
CA VAL A 207 7.83 11.25 -16.89
C VAL A 207 8.41 12.23 -17.91
N PRO A 208 8.84 13.45 -17.50
CA PRO A 208 9.43 14.43 -18.40
C PRO A 208 10.84 14.00 -18.83
N PHE A 209 11.40 14.68 -19.84
CA PHE A 209 12.72 14.36 -20.40
C PHE A 209 13.87 14.46 -19.39
N TYR A 210 13.70 15.21 -18.32
CA TYR A 210 14.69 15.42 -17.24
C TYR A 210 14.50 14.48 -16.06
N GLY A 211 13.50 13.61 -16.09
CA GLY A 211 13.24 12.61 -15.07
C GLY A 211 13.69 11.22 -15.49
N ALA A 212 13.40 10.22 -14.67
CA ALA A 212 13.75 8.83 -14.93
C ALA A 212 12.62 7.86 -14.54
N ILE A 213 12.60 6.70 -15.21
CA ILE A 213 11.72 5.57 -14.88
C ILE A 213 12.60 4.50 -14.24
N HIS A 214 12.28 4.14 -13.00
CA HIS A 214 12.98 3.11 -12.24
C HIS A 214 12.24 1.79 -12.37
N LEU A 215 12.88 0.75 -12.94
CA LEU A 215 12.27 -0.51 -13.32
C LEU A 215 12.88 -1.70 -12.60
N ASN A 216 12.02 -2.60 -12.12
CA ASN A 216 12.43 -3.90 -11.60
C ASN A 216 12.77 -4.87 -12.74
N LEU A 217 14.05 -5.18 -12.94
CA LEU A 217 14.49 -6.14 -13.97
C LEU A 217 14.21 -7.61 -13.62
N ASP A 218 13.81 -7.92 -12.40
CA ASP A 218 13.44 -9.28 -12.02
C ASP A 218 11.99 -9.64 -12.37
N ASP A 219 11.19 -8.66 -12.80
CA ASP A 219 9.80 -8.84 -13.21
C ASP A 219 9.71 -8.83 -14.74
N SER A 220 9.29 -9.95 -15.33
CA SER A 220 9.24 -10.12 -16.79
C SER A 220 8.23 -9.19 -17.47
N ASN A 221 7.11 -8.87 -16.80
CA ASN A 221 6.10 -7.97 -17.33
C ASN A 221 6.60 -6.54 -17.34
N VAL A 222 7.30 -6.11 -16.27
CA VAL A 222 7.96 -4.81 -16.22
C VAL A 222 9.04 -4.69 -17.30
N VAL A 223 9.88 -5.71 -17.47
CA VAL A 223 10.93 -5.75 -18.50
C VAL A 223 10.34 -5.62 -19.90
N SER A 224 9.20 -6.26 -20.16
CA SER A 224 8.57 -6.22 -21.48
C SER A 224 8.03 -4.85 -21.89
N LEU A 225 7.93 -3.88 -20.95
CA LEU A 225 7.57 -2.50 -21.26
C LEU A 225 8.73 -1.70 -21.86
N ILE A 226 9.98 -2.11 -21.63
CA ILE A 226 11.19 -1.31 -22.00
C ILE A 226 11.19 -0.84 -23.45
N PRO A 227 10.84 -1.67 -24.47
CA PRO A 227 10.82 -1.21 -25.86
C PRO A 227 9.86 -0.05 -26.16
N ASP A 228 8.80 0.09 -25.35
CA ASP A 228 7.75 1.12 -25.53
C ASP A 228 8.00 2.37 -24.66
N LEU A 229 9.06 2.38 -23.86
CA LEU A 229 9.42 3.52 -23.02
C LEU A 229 10.27 4.53 -23.79
N ILE A 230 9.88 5.80 -23.73
CA ILE A 230 10.53 6.91 -24.45
C ILE A 230 11.25 7.88 -23.49
N ARG A 231 11.48 7.47 -22.25
CA ARG A 231 12.14 8.27 -21.21
C ARG A 231 13.36 7.55 -20.66
N PRO A 232 14.28 8.26 -19.98
CA PRO A 232 15.44 7.61 -19.35
C PRO A 232 15.01 6.51 -18.39
N VAL A 233 15.65 5.35 -18.51
CA VAL A 233 15.39 4.18 -17.67
C VAL A 233 16.56 3.98 -16.70
N ARG A 234 16.24 3.65 -15.46
CA ARG A 234 17.13 3.14 -14.42
C ARG A 234 16.61 1.80 -13.96
N THR A 235 17.48 0.89 -13.66
CA THR A 235 17.09 -0.49 -13.37
C THR A 235 17.50 -0.90 -11.97
N PHE A 236 16.65 -1.72 -11.32
CA PHE A 236 16.98 -2.36 -10.06
C PHE A 236 16.57 -3.83 -10.08
N GLY A 237 17.24 -4.65 -9.28
CA GLY A 237 16.95 -6.09 -9.21
C GLY A 237 18.00 -6.89 -8.44
N ILE A 238 17.77 -8.20 -8.31
CA ILE A 238 18.66 -9.13 -7.60
C ILE A 238 19.21 -10.26 -8.49
N LYS A 239 18.50 -10.61 -9.56
CA LYS A 239 18.85 -11.72 -10.47
C LYS A 239 19.51 -11.24 -11.77
N SER A 240 19.44 -9.97 -12.05
CA SER A 240 19.83 -9.33 -13.31
C SER A 240 21.01 -8.41 -13.11
N GLN A 241 21.64 -8.00 -14.21
CA GLN A 241 22.65 -6.93 -14.24
C GLN A 241 21.98 -5.56 -14.22
N ALA A 242 21.21 -5.30 -13.14
CA ALA A 242 20.57 -4.01 -12.94
C ALA A 242 21.60 -2.94 -12.49
N ASP A 243 21.28 -1.64 -12.78
CA ASP A 243 22.11 -0.52 -12.33
C ASP A 243 22.25 -0.51 -10.80
N THR A 244 21.15 -0.75 -10.08
CA THR A 244 21.11 -0.89 -8.61
C THR A 244 20.77 -2.33 -8.26
N ARG A 245 21.69 -3.07 -7.68
CA ARG A 245 21.48 -4.48 -7.39
C ARG A 245 21.96 -4.89 -5.99
N ALA A 246 21.36 -5.95 -5.46
CA ALA A 246 21.79 -6.61 -4.24
C ALA A 246 22.41 -7.97 -4.55
N ASP A 247 23.45 -8.31 -3.80
CA ASP A 247 24.11 -9.61 -3.82
C ASP A 247 24.32 -10.11 -2.39
N ASN A 248 24.75 -11.37 -2.20
CA ASN A 248 24.98 -11.96 -0.89
C ASN A 248 23.81 -11.78 0.09
N ILE A 249 22.58 -12.01 -0.40
CA ILE A 249 21.37 -11.81 0.38
C ILE A 249 21.23 -12.92 1.41
N ILE A 250 21.20 -12.56 2.69
CA ILE A 250 21.05 -13.46 3.83
C ILE A 250 19.85 -13.02 4.64
N ALA A 251 18.82 -13.87 4.69
CA ALA A 251 17.67 -13.66 5.57
C ALA A 251 17.93 -14.32 6.92
N ASP A 252 17.86 -13.55 7.99
CA ASP A 252 18.02 -14.02 9.37
C ASP A 252 16.91 -13.44 10.26
N GLY A 253 16.06 -14.33 10.76
CA GLY A 253 14.89 -13.91 11.54
C GLY A 253 14.00 -12.96 10.75
N THR A 254 13.72 -11.80 11.33
CA THR A 254 12.86 -10.75 10.73
C THR A 254 13.67 -9.64 10.02
N ALA A 255 14.96 -9.89 9.75
CA ALA A 255 15.83 -8.98 9.01
C ALA A 255 16.44 -9.67 7.79
N THR A 256 16.98 -8.88 6.88
CA THR A 256 17.66 -9.35 5.68
C THR A 256 18.90 -8.50 5.42
N ASP A 257 20.05 -9.16 5.37
CA ASP A 257 21.35 -8.54 5.05
C ASP A 257 21.66 -8.71 3.58
N PHE A 258 22.32 -7.73 2.99
CA PHE A 258 22.77 -7.79 1.59
C PHE A 258 23.90 -6.82 1.29
N ASP A 259 24.67 -7.12 0.24
CA ASP A 259 25.65 -6.22 -0.34
C ASP A 259 24.99 -5.39 -1.46
N LEU A 260 25.10 -4.05 -1.38
CA LEU A 260 24.59 -3.12 -2.36
C LEU A 260 25.65 -2.84 -3.45
N TYR A 261 25.23 -2.89 -4.69
CA TYR A 261 26.01 -2.50 -5.86
C TYR A 261 25.29 -1.42 -6.65
N TYR A 262 26.07 -0.48 -7.20
CA TYR A 262 25.61 0.48 -8.19
C TYR A 262 26.49 0.35 -9.43
N HIS A 263 25.89 -0.02 -10.55
CA HIS A 263 26.60 -0.55 -11.71
C HIS A 263 27.55 -1.69 -11.27
N ASP A 264 28.85 -1.61 -11.58
CA ASP A 264 29.83 -2.63 -11.23
C ASP A 264 30.52 -2.39 -9.87
N TYR A 265 30.19 -1.31 -9.17
CA TYR A 265 30.84 -0.92 -7.93
C TYR A 265 30.05 -1.40 -6.71
N ARG A 266 30.70 -2.16 -5.82
CA ARG A 266 30.15 -2.48 -4.52
C ARG A 266 30.21 -1.23 -3.64
N LEU A 267 29.03 -0.72 -3.24
CA LEU A 267 28.93 0.42 -2.33
C LEU A 267 29.16 0.02 -0.89
N GLY A 268 28.61 -1.12 -0.45
CA GLY A 268 28.78 -1.63 0.89
C GLY A 268 27.72 -2.61 1.32
N HIS A 269 27.74 -2.95 2.61
CA HIS A 269 26.81 -3.87 3.27
C HIS A 269 25.67 -3.12 3.93
N ILE A 270 24.43 -3.65 3.82
CA ILE A 270 23.20 -3.09 4.38
C ILE A 270 22.53 -4.17 5.24
N HIS A 271 22.14 -3.79 6.45
CA HIS A 271 21.20 -4.53 7.31
C HIS A 271 19.81 -3.92 7.18
N LEU A 272 18.86 -4.64 6.59
CA LEU A 272 17.48 -4.22 6.43
C LEU A 272 16.61 -4.94 7.49
N PRO A 273 16.02 -4.23 8.47
CA PRO A 273 15.19 -4.84 9.52
C PRO A 273 13.79 -5.20 9.00
N LEU A 274 13.71 -5.78 7.83
CA LEU A 274 12.53 -6.33 7.20
C LEU A 274 12.80 -7.74 6.67
N PRO A 275 11.86 -8.67 6.82
CA PRO A 275 12.04 -10.04 6.36
C PRO A 275 11.85 -10.18 4.85
N GLY A 276 12.64 -11.06 4.26
CA GLY A 276 12.40 -11.60 2.93
C GLY A 276 12.97 -10.78 1.76
N VAL A 277 13.30 -11.50 0.72
CA VAL A 277 13.93 -10.98 -0.51
C VAL A 277 13.10 -9.93 -1.23
N PHE A 278 11.76 -10.00 -1.12
CA PHE A 278 10.88 -9.00 -1.71
C PHE A 278 11.06 -7.61 -1.09
N ASN A 279 11.37 -7.53 0.22
CA ASN A 279 11.68 -6.26 0.86
C ASN A 279 13.05 -5.72 0.45
N VAL A 280 13.99 -6.59 0.09
CA VAL A 280 15.25 -6.16 -0.56
C VAL A 280 14.93 -5.48 -1.91
N LYS A 281 14.04 -6.05 -2.73
CA LYS A 281 13.62 -5.41 -4.00
C LYS A 281 12.94 -4.05 -3.77
N ASN A 282 12.03 -3.96 -2.77
CA ASN A 282 11.40 -2.70 -2.39
C ASN A 282 12.45 -1.66 -1.93
N ALA A 283 13.46 -2.08 -1.18
CA ALA A 283 14.58 -1.22 -0.78
C ALA A 283 15.43 -0.80 -1.98
N LEU A 284 15.77 -1.72 -2.90
CA LEU A 284 16.52 -1.39 -4.13
C LEU A 284 15.78 -0.37 -5.00
N ALA A 285 14.46 -0.46 -5.10
CA ALA A 285 13.64 0.53 -5.79
C ALA A 285 13.80 1.94 -5.17
N ALA A 286 13.73 2.02 -3.84
CA ALA A 286 13.92 3.28 -3.11
C ALA A 286 15.36 3.80 -3.21
N ILE A 287 16.37 2.90 -3.12
CA ILE A 287 17.79 3.22 -3.29
C ILE A 287 18.07 3.75 -4.69
N SER A 288 17.50 3.13 -5.73
CA SER A 288 17.68 3.57 -7.12
C SER A 288 17.25 5.03 -7.32
N VAL A 289 16.13 5.44 -6.68
CA VAL A 289 15.69 6.84 -6.67
C VAL A 289 16.63 7.73 -5.85
N ALA A 290 17.08 7.25 -4.68
CA ALA A 290 17.98 8.01 -3.81
C ALA A 290 19.32 8.34 -4.48
N LEU A 291 19.84 7.40 -5.28
CA LEU A 291 21.09 7.58 -6.02
C LEU A 291 20.96 8.65 -7.14
N GLU A 292 19.77 8.85 -7.72
CA GLU A 292 19.54 9.96 -8.66
C GLU A 292 19.58 11.35 -7.98
N PHE A 293 19.42 11.40 -6.66
CA PHE A 293 19.60 12.62 -5.86
C PHE A 293 21.00 12.72 -5.24
N ASP A 294 21.96 11.92 -5.68
CA ASP A 294 23.34 11.88 -5.17
C ASP A 294 23.42 11.67 -3.65
N ILE A 295 22.45 10.97 -3.04
CA ILE A 295 22.44 10.69 -1.61
C ILE A 295 23.58 9.72 -1.27
N PRO A 296 24.49 10.08 -0.33
CA PRO A 296 25.65 9.25 -0.01
C PRO A 296 25.24 7.88 0.54
N PHE A 297 26.02 6.84 0.23
CA PHE A 297 25.78 5.47 0.71
C PHE A 297 25.60 5.37 2.22
N GLU A 298 26.38 6.08 3.02
CA GLU A 298 26.27 6.04 4.49
C GLU A 298 24.92 6.58 4.98
N THR A 299 24.35 7.55 4.28
CA THR A 299 23.01 8.08 4.57
C THR A 299 21.94 7.04 4.19
N ILE A 300 22.06 6.42 3.01
CA ILE A 300 21.17 5.34 2.55
C ILE A 300 21.20 4.18 3.55
N LYS A 301 22.38 3.72 3.93
CA LYS A 301 22.59 2.63 4.89
C LYS A 301 21.91 2.95 6.23
N LYS A 302 22.23 4.11 6.83
CA LYS A 302 21.63 4.55 8.09
C LYS A 302 20.11 4.60 8.03
N ALA A 303 19.54 5.13 6.95
CA ALA A 303 18.10 5.21 6.76
C ALA A 303 17.45 3.82 6.71
N LEU A 304 18.04 2.88 5.96
CA LEU A 304 17.51 1.52 5.88
C LEU A 304 17.63 0.76 7.19
N GLU A 305 18.74 0.87 7.89
CA GLU A 305 18.96 0.22 9.20
C GLU A 305 18.02 0.76 10.30
N SER A 306 17.57 2.03 10.18
CA SER A 306 16.62 2.66 11.12
C SER A 306 15.15 2.50 10.75
N PHE A 307 14.84 1.90 9.59
CA PHE A 307 13.47 1.76 9.11
C PHE A 307 12.68 0.74 9.93
N LYS A 308 11.57 1.16 10.52
CA LYS A 308 10.77 0.34 11.45
C LYS A 308 9.63 -0.45 10.80
N GLY A 309 9.52 -0.39 9.47
CA GLY A 309 8.43 -1.06 8.75
C GLY A 309 7.19 -0.21 8.56
N VAL A 310 6.15 -0.85 8.08
CA VAL A 310 4.83 -0.27 7.78
C VAL A 310 3.78 -1.07 8.53
N ASN A 311 2.81 -0.40 9.15
CA ASN A 311 1.70 -1.09 9.80
C ASN A 311 1.01 -2.04 8.83
N ARG A 312 0.63 -3.20 9.33
CA ARG A 312 -0.04 -4.24 8.54
C ARG A 312 0.82 -4.80 7.39
N ARG A 313 2.15 -4.73 7.46
CA ARG A 313 3.09 -5.37 6.53
C ARG A 313 4.12 -6.16 7.32
N PHE A 314 3.85 -7.43 7.57
CA PHE A 314 4.60 -8.30 8.50
C PHE A 314 4.76 -7.62 9.88
N ASP A 315 3.68 -7.02 10.37
CA ASP A 315 3.67 -6.12 11.53
C ASP A 315 3.49 -6.91 12.82
N LEU A 316 4.46 -6.84 13.74
CA LEU A 316 4.39 -7.49 15.05
C LEU A 316 3.45 -6.71 15.96
N ILE A 317 2.27 -7.26 16.23
CA ILE A 317 1.28 -6.67 17.13
C ILE A 317 1.65 -6.91 18.60
N GLY A 318 2.26 -8.06 18.90
CA GLY A 318 2.77 -8.37 20.22
C GLY A 318 3.12 -9.83 20.42
N GLU A 319 3.53 -10.15 21.66
CA GLU A 319 3.84 -11.50 22.09
C GLU A 319 3.14 -11.78 23.44
N GLN A 320 2.55 -12.94 23.58
CA GLN A 320 1.90 -13.40 24.81
C GLN A 320 2.12 -14.90 25.00
N ASN A 321 2.59 -15.30 26.19
CA ASN A 321 2.86 -16.69 26.56
C ASN A 321 3.78 -17.43 25.56
N GLY A 322 4.79 -16.69 24.99
CA GLY A 322 5.72 -17.22 23.99
C GLY A 322 5.09 -17.40 22.59
N ILE A 323 3.90 -16.86 22.35
CA ILE A 323 3.22 -16.85 21.03
C ILE A 323 3.27 -15.44 20.47
N LYS A 324 3.85 -15.30 19.26
CA LYS A 324 3.93 -14.01 18.55
C LYS A 324 2.73 -13.85 17.64
N VAL A 325 2.14 -12.67 17.61
CA VAL A 325 1.01 -12.33 16.74
C VAL A 325 1.41 -11.21 15.79
N TYR A 326 1.31 -11.50 14.50
CA TYR A 326 1.59 -10.57 13.38
C TYR A 326 0.31 -10.23 12.63
N ASP A 327 0.29 -9.05 12.00
CA ASP A 327 -0.75 -8.67 11.04
C ASP A 327 -0.11 -8.37 9.69
N ASP A 328 -0.78 -8.81 8.60
CA ASP A 328 -0.37 -8.52 7.23
C ASP A 328 -1.58 -8.18 6.36
N TYR A 329 -1.42 -7.14 5.54
CA TYR A 329 -2.47 -6.65 4.64
C TYR A 329 -2.62 -7.49 3.37
N ALA A 330 -1.78 -8.51 3.18
CA ALA A 330 -1.79 -9.38 2.01
C ALA A 330 -3.21 -9.86 1.67
N HIS A 331 -3.62 -9.68 0.44
CA HIS A 331 -4.96 -9.99 -0.05
C HIS A 331 -4.97 -10.50 -1.50
N HIS A 332 -3.80 -10.69 -2.09
CA HIS A 332 -3.56 -11.37 -3.36
C HIS A 332 -2.76 -12.65 -3.11
N PRO A 333 -2.96 -13.75 -3.90
CA PRO A 333 -2.23 -15.01 -3.69
C PRO A 333 -0.71 -14.84 -3.66
N THR A 334 -0.15 -14.03 -4.55
CA THR A 334 1.28 -13.73 -4.60
C THR A 334 1.77 -13.07 -3.31
N GLU A 335 1.02 -12.11 -2.75
CA GLU A 335 1.39 -11.45 -1.49
C GLU A 335 1.40 -12.45 -0.33
N ILE A 336 0.38 -13.32 -0.25
CA ILE A 336 0.29 -14.36 0.80
C ILE A 336 1.46 -15.34 0.69
N ASP A 337 1.77 -15.82 -0.53
CA ASP A 337 2.90 -16.71 -0.77
C ASP A 337 4.21 -16.09 -0.27
N VAL A 338 4.45 -14.84 -0.61
CA VAL A 338 5.64 -14.08 -0.24
C VAL A 338 5.72 -13.88 1.28
N THR A 339 4.61 -13.49 1.93
CA THR A 339 4.54 -13.33 3.38
C THR A 339 4.81 -14.64 4.11
N LEU A 340 4.22 -15.75 3.66
CA LEU A 340 4.40 -17.05 4.31
C LEU A 340 5.79 -17.64 4.07
N ARG A 341 6.41 -17.43 2.90
CA ARG A 341 7.82 -17.78 2.67
C ARG A 341 8.74 -17.03 3.61
N ALA A 342 8.52 -15.72 3.78
CA ALA A 342 9.27 -14.92 4.73
C ALA A 342 9.06 -15.42 6.17
N ALA A 343 7.83 -15.75 6.55
CA ALA A 343 7.52 -16.30 7.86
C ALA A 343 8.24 -17.65 8.11
N LYS A 344 8.27 -18.54 7.12
CA LYS A 344 8.96 -19.84 7.23
C LYS A 344 10.49 -19.72 7.31
N VAL A 345 11.06 -18.67 6.72
CA VAL A 345 12.49 -18.37 6.87
C VAL A 345 12.76 -17.75 8.24
N ALA A 346 11.93 -16.79 8.66
CA ALA A 346 12.08 -16.07 9.91
C ALA A 346 11.85 -16.96 11.15
N PHE A 347 10.94 -17.93 11.05
CA PHE A 347 10.51 -18.74 12.19
C PHE A 347 10.62 -20.23 11.88
N LYS A 348 11.33 -20.96 12.75
CA LYS A 348 11.42 -22.43 12.67
C LYS A 348 10.24 -23.14 13.35
N SER A 349 9.32 -22.38 13.91
CA SER A 349 8.13 -22.84 14.62
C SER A 349 6.90 -22.97 13.72
N ARG A 350 5.79 -23.48 14.31
CA ARG A 350 4.53 -23.56 13.59
C ARG A 350 4.01 -22.17 13.26
N VAL A 351 3.49 -22.03 12.04
CA VAL A 351 2.84 -20.82 11.54
C VAL A 351 1.34 -21.08 11.43
N ILE A 352 0.57 -20.35 12.21
CA ILE A 352 -0.90 -20.38 12.21
C ILE A 352 -1.37 -19.15 11.42
N VAL A 353 -2.24 -19.36 10.46
CA VAL A 353 -2.79 -18.28 9.62
C VAL A 353 -4.28 -18.13 9.84
N VAL A 354 -4.71 -16.91 10.11
CA VAL A 354 -6.10 -16.48 10.06
C VAL A 354 -6.27 -15.62 8.82
N PHE A 355 -6.88 -16.16 7.77
CA PHE A 355 -7.05 -15.46 6.51
C PHE A 355 -8.49 -15.01 6.28
N GLN A 356 -8.67 -13.72 5.96
CA GLN A 356 -9.94 -13.15 5.53
C GLN A 356 -9.88 -12.78 4.04
N PRO A 357 -10.54 -13.52 3.16
CA PRO A 357 -10.66 -13.14 1.75
C PRO A 357 -11.36 -11.79 1.61
N HIS A 358 -10.94 -11.01 0.62
CA HIS A 358 -11.43 -9.66 0.34
C HIS A 358 -11.94 -9.59 -1.08
N LEU A 359 -13.19 -9.12 -1.27
CA LEU A 359 -13.97 -9.06 -2.52
C LEU A 359 -14.48 -10.43 -3.00
N PHE A 360 -15.73 -10.47 -3.44
CA PHE A 360 -16.32 -11.67 -4.03
C PHE A 360 -15.70 -12.00 -5.38
N SER A 361 -15.48 -10.99 -6.25
CA SER A 361 -14.86 -11.17 -7.55
C SER A 361 -13.47 -11.80 -7.44
N ARG A 362 -12.60 -11.25 -6.60
CA ARG A 362 -11.24 -11.77 -6.39
C ARG A 362 -11.26 -13.20 -5.80
N THR A 363 -12.18 -13.47 -4.87
CA THR A 363 -12.32 -14.83 -4.30
C THR A 363 -12.75 -15.83 -5.36
N ARG A 364 -13.73 -15.48 -6.21
CA ARG A 364 -14.17 -16.32 -7.34
C ARG A 364 -13.02 -16.63 -8.29
N ASP A 365 -12.26 -15.62 -8.66
CA ASP A 365 -11.26 -15.72 -9.72
C ASP A 365 -9.97 -16.41 -9.24
N PHE A 366 -9.61 -16.30 -7.94
CA PHE A 366 -8.32 -16.77 -7.39
C PHE A 366 -8.44 -17.77 -6.23
N TYR A 367 -9.60 -18.40 -5.95
CA TYR A 367 -9.74 -19.28 -4.79
C TYR A 367 -8.76 -20.47 -4.77
N GLN A 368 -8.37 -20.99 -5.94
CA GLN A 368 -7.40 -22.09 -6.02
C GLN A 368 -5.98 -21.60 -5.73
N GLU A 369 -5.61 -20.45 -6.25
CA GLU A 369 -4.32 -19.80 -6.03
C GLU A 369 -4.16 -19.41 -4.56
N PHE A 370 -5.21 -18.88 -3.93
CA PHE A 370 -5.25 -18.66 -2.48
C PHE A 370 -5.01 -19.95 -1.71
N ALA A 371 -5.73 -21.01 -2.07
CA ALA A 371 -5.57 -22.30 -1.41
C ALA A 371 -4.14 -22.83 -1.52
N LYS A 372 -3.51 -22.72 -2.70
CA LYS A 372 -2.10 -23.14 -2.93
C LYS A 372 -1.12 -22.32 -2.09
N SER A 373 -1.27 -21.00 -2.06
CA SER A 373 -0.39 -20.11 -1.27
C SER A 373 -0.47 -20.41 0.23
N LEU A 374 -1.67 -20.76 0.72
CA LEU A 374 -1.94 -21.08 2.12
C LEU A 374 -1.47 -22.47 2.55
N LEU A 375 -1.07 -23.37 1.62
CA LEU A 375 -0.53 -24.69 1.98
C LEU A 375 0.72 -24.63 2.84
N MET A 376 1.44 -23.51 2.84
CA MET A 376 2.67 -23.34 3.61
C MET A 376 2.44 -23.17 5.11
N CYS A 377 1.26 -22.80 5.57
CA CYS A 377 1.01 -22.69 7.00
C CYS A 377 0.69 -24.05 7.63
N ASP A 378 0.93 -24.18 8.93
CA ASP A 378 0.73 -25.44 9.67
C ASP A 378 -0.73 -25.59 10.12
N MET A 379 -1.43 -24.46 10.30
CA MET A 379 -2.86 -24.38 10.59
C MET A 379 -3.46 -23.18 9.87
N LEU A 380 -4.60 -23.38 9.22
CA LEU A 380 -5.34 -22.38 8.48
C LEU A 380 -6.73 -22.19 9.09
N ILE A 381 -7.05 -20.96 9.45
CA ILE A 381 -8.40 -20.53 9.82
C ILE A 381 -8.88 -19.54 8.73
N LEU A 382 -9.95 -19.90 8.03
CA LEU A 382 -10.63 -19.00 7.10
C LEU A 382 -11.72 -18.23 7.87
N ALA A 383 -11.66 -16.90 7.80
CA ALA A 383 -12.73 -16.03 8.27
C ALA A 383 -13.78 -15.80 7.16
N LYS A 384 -14.96 -15.28 7.51
CA LYS A 384 -15.96 -14.85 6.54
C LYS A 384 -15.37 -13.82 5.58
N LEU A 385 -15.70 -13.97 4.29
CA LEU A 385 -15.31 -13.05 3.24
C LEU A 385 -15.75 -11.61 3.56
N TYR A 386 -14.83 -10.66 3.35
CA TYR A 386 -15.10 -9.25 3.51
C TYR A 386 -15.52 -8.63 2.14
N PRO A 387 -16.78 -8.19 2.01
CA PRO A 387 -17.35 -7.80 0.72
C PRO A 387 -16.80 -6.44 0.21
N ALA A 388 -16.30 -5.59 1.13
CA ALA A 388 -15.97 -4.19 0.85
C ALA A 388 -17.15 -3.46 0.19
N ARG A 389 -17.03 -3.17 -1.11
CA ARG A 389 -18.04 -2.45 -1.89
C ARG A 389 -18.86 -3.33 -2.84
N GLU A 390 -18.59 -4.64 -2.85
CA GLU A 390 -19.26 -5.56 -3.77
C GLU A 390 -20.55 -6.13 -3.19
N GLU A 391 -21.52 -6.34 -4.06
CA GLU A 391 -22.69 -7.14 -3.75
C GLU A 391 -22.34 -8.65 -3.74
N PRO A 392 -23.03 -9.45 -2.90
CA PRO A 392 -22.76 -10.88 -2.83
C PRO A 392 -22.93 -11.58 -4.19
N ILE A 393 -21.94 -12.41 -4.57
CA ILE A 393 -22.00 -13.27 -5.73
C ILE A 393 -22.47 -14.66 -5.27
N ALA A 394 -23.56 -15.18 -5.87
CA ALA A 394 -24.11 -16.48 -5.49
C ALA A 394 -23.07 -17.60 -5.60
N GLY A 395 -22.93 -18.40 -4.54
CA GLY A 395 -21.99 -19.52 -4.47
C GLY A 395 -20.54 -19.12 -4.13
N VAL A 396 -20.20 -17.83 -4.01
CA VAL A 396 -18.86 -17.38 -3.67
C VAL A 396 -18.76 -17.11 -2.17
N THR A 397 -17.92 -17.89 -1.51
CA THR A 397 -17.69 -17.79 -0.05
C THR A 397 -16.25 -18.19 0.29
N SER A 398 -15.80 -17.89 1.51
CA SER A 398 -14.49 -18.34 2.02
C SER A 398 -14.40 -19.88 2.08
N GLN A 399 -15.53 -20.60 2.14
CA GLN A 399 -15.57 -22.05 2.15
C GLN A 399 -14.92 -22.64 0.89
N MET A 400 -15.04 -21.98 -0.27
CA MET A 400 -14.37 -22.42 -1.51
C MET A 400 -12.86 -22.56 -1.33
N ILE A 401 -12.23 -21.61 -0.64
CA ILE A 401 -10.78 -21.65 -0.36
C ILE A 401 -10.47 -22.77 0.65
N SER A 402 -11.32 -22.93 1.68
CA SER A 402 -11.18 -24.00 2.67
C SER A 402 -11.21 -25.37 2.02
N ASP A 403 -12.21 -25.60 1.17
CA ASP A 403 -12.41 -26.89 0.48
C ASP A 403 -11.26 -27.16 -0.50
N ALA A 404 -10.83 -26.15 -1.26
CA ALA A 404 -9.69 -26.27 -2.17
C ALA A 404 -8.38 -26.54 -1.41
N ALA A 405 -8.13 -25.89 -0.27
CA ALA A 405 -6.94 -26.13 0.53
C ALA A 405 -6.92 -27.55 1.10
N ALA A 406 -8.07 -28.06 1.58
CA ALA A 406 -8.21 -29.45 2.03
C ALA A 406 -7.99 -30.43 0.88
N LEU A 407 -8.54 -30.15 -0.31
CA LEU A 407 -8.35 -30.96 -1.52
C LEU A 407 -6.88 -31.01 -1.95
N PHE A 408 -6.14 -29.89 -1.84
CA PHE A 408 -4.71 -29.82 -2.14
C PHE A 408 -3.82 -30.39 -1.03
N GLY A 409 -4.43 -30.95 0.05
CA GLY A 409 -3.73 -31.71 1.10
C GLY A 409 -3.39 -30.93 2.36
N HIS A 410 -3.93 -29.74 2.56
CA HIS A 410 -3.79 -29.04 3.84
C HIS A 410 -4.52 -29.80 4.95
N LYS A 411 -3.80 -30.23 6.00
CA LYS A 411 -4.32 -31.15 7.01
C LYS A 411 -5.14 -30.47 8.12
N ASN A 412 -4.93 -29.19 8.34
CA ASN A 412 -5.51 -28.43 9.45
C ASN A 412 -6.18 -27.16 8.94
N VAL A 413 -7.34 -27.29 8.30
CA VAL A 413 -8.13 -26.17 7.80
C VAL A 413 -9.44 -26.06 8.57
N ARG A 414 -9.83 -24.85 8.94
CA ARG A 414 -11.10 -24.54 9.60
C ARG A 414 -11.73 -23.29 9.00
N TYR A 415 -13.03 -23.29 8.88
CA TYR A 415 -13.81 -22.10 8.56
C TYR A 415 -14.53 -21.62 9.82
N ILE A 416 -14.36 -20.34 10.17
CA ILE A 416 -15.04 -19.68 11.30
C ILE A 416 -15.77 -18.45 10.76
N GLU A 417 -17.09 -18.51 10.71
CA GLU A 417 -17.91 -17.43 10.14
C GLU A 417 -17.89 -16.17 11.02
N ASP A 418 -18.07 -16.33 12.33
CA ASP A 418 -18.05 -15.21 13.27
C ASP A 418 -16.62 -14.88 13.68
N ILE A 419 -16.11 -13.76 13.17
CA ILE A 419 -14.76 -13.24 13.44
C ILE A 419 -14.48 -13.08 14.96
N ASN A 420 -15.52 -12.89 15.79
CA ASN A 420 -15.34 -12.74 17.24
C ASN A 420 -15.03 -14.07 17.96
N GLN A 421 -15.24 -15.20 17.31
CA GLN A 421 -14.90 -16.52 17.85
C GLN A 421 -13.43 -16.90 17.57
N ILE A 422 -12.77 -16.22 16.63
CA ILE A 422 -11.38 -16.52 16.23
C ILE A 422 -10.39 -16.40 17.39
N PRO A 423 -10.41 -15.34 18.25
CA PRO A 423 -9.49 -15.24 19.37
C PRO A 423 -9.55 -16.42 20.33
N SER A 424 -10.75 -16.91 20.66
CA SER A 424 -10.93 -18.08 21.55
C SER A 424 -10.45 -19.36 20.89
N ALA A 425 -10.73 -19.53 19.59
CA ALA A 425 -10.24 -20.69 18.83
C ALA A 425 -8.71 -20.71 18.76
N ILE A 426 -8.05 -19.57 18.54
CA ILE A 426 -6.57 -19.50 18.55
C ILE A 426 -6.03 -19.84 19.94
N ALA A 427 -6.64 -19.32 21.02
CA ALA A 427 -6.20 -19.60 22.40
C ALA A 427 -6.30 -21.10 22.77
N GLU A 428 -7.24 -21.82 22.13
CA GLU A 428 -7.39 -23.27 22.32
C GLU A 428 -6.29 -24.08 21.60
N TYR A 429 -5.82 -23.61 20.42
CA TYR A 429 -4.92 -24.39 19.55
C TYR A 429 -3.47 -23.98 19.57
N ALA A 430 -3.19 -22.71 19.86
CA ALA A 430 -1.84 -22.19 19.86
C ALA A 430 -1.03 -22.71 21.05
N GLN A 431 0.26 -22.95 20.82
CA GLN A 431 1.20 -23.43 21.81
C GLN A 431 2.38 -22.45 21.93
N PRO A 432 3.07 -22.41 23.08
CA PRO A 432 4.27 -21.61 23.22
C PRO A 432 5.29 -21.91 22.09
N GLY A 433 5.79 -20.86 21.46
CA GLY A 433 6.67 -20.92 20.30
C GLY A 433 5.95 -20.74 18.96
N ASP A 434 4.63 -20.85 18.89
CA ASP A 434 3.88 -20.62 17.65
C ASP A 434 3.91 -19.15 17.21
N VAL A 435 3.74 -18.94 15.90
CA VAL A 435 3.56 -17.63 15.31
C VAL A 435 2.20 -17.58 14.61
N VAL A 436 1.38 -16.59 14.98
CA VAL A 436 0.05 -16.37 14.44
C VAL A 436 0.07 -15.17 13.51
N PHE A 437 -0.45 -15.34 12.31
CA PHE A 437 -0.67 -14.24 11.35
C PHE A 437 -2.16 -14.00 11.14
N THR A 438 -2.60 -12.74 11.29
CA THR A 438 -3.86 -12.28 10.73
C THR A 438 -3.57 -11.69 9.35
N ILE A 439 -4.19 -12.23 8.31
CA ILE A 439 -3.91 -11.86 6.91
C ILE A 439 -5.19 -11.42 6.22
N GLY A 440 -5.18 -10.24 5.57
CA GLY A 440 -6.28 -9.75 4.75
C GLY A 440 -6.45 -8.23 4.77
N ALA A 441 -7.07 -7.69 3.72
CA ALA A 441 -7.32 -6.25 3.56
C ALA A 441 -8.58 -5.75 4.30
N GLY A 442 -9.42 -6.67 4.80
CA GLY A 442 -10.65 -6.38 5.54
C GLY A 442 -10.40 -5.98 7.00
N ASP A 443 -11.33 -6.34 7.86
CA ASP A 443 -11.31 -5.98 9.28
C ASP A 443 -10.65 -7.03 10.19
N ILE A 444 -10.06 -8.09 9.60
CA ILE A 444 -9.39 -9.17 10.33
C ILE A 444 -8.30 -8.68 11.29
N TYR A 445 -7.59 -7.60 10.94
CA TYR A 445 -6.56 -7.01 11.79
C TYR A 445 -7.04 -6.67 13.21
N ARG A 446 -8.35 -6.40 13.36
CA ARG A 446 -8.96 -6.10 14.66
C ARG A 446 -8.99 -7.31 15.60
N THR A 447 -8.77 -8.51 15.07
CA THR A 447 -8.69 -9.74 15.89
C THR A 447 -7.32 -9.94 16.52
N ALA A 448 -6.24 -9.38 15.94
CA ALA A 448 -4.89 -9.59 16.45
C ALA A 448 -4.69 -9.13 17.91
N PRO A 449 -5.10 -7.92 18.34
CA PRO A 449 -5.06 -7.55 19.75
C PRO A 449 -5.94 -8.43 20.63
N LYS A 450 -7.13 -8.85 20.13
CA LYS A 450 -8.05 -9.74 20.87
C LYS A 450 -7.46 -11.16 21.05
N ILE A 451 -6.68 -11.64 20.07
CA ILE A 451 -5.93 -12.91 20.17
C ILE A 451 -4.92 -12.80 21.32
N LEU A 452 -4.13 -11.72 21.38
CA LEU A 452 -3.18 -11.50 22.46
C LEU A 452 -3.87 -11.49 23.84
N GLU A 453 -5.05 -10.89 23.94
CA GLU A 453 -5.84 -10.91 25.17
C GLU A 453 -6.36 -12.31 25.54
N ALA A 454 -6.84 -13.07 24.55
CA ALA A 454 -7.33 -14.43 24.77
C ALA A 454 -6.21 -15.39 25.20
N LEU A 455 -4.99 -15.16 24.72
CA LEU A 455 -3.78 -15.92 25.09
C LEU A 455 -3.30 -15.65 26.52
N LYS A 456 -3.79 -14.63 27.23
CA LYS A 456 -3.46 -14.37 28.65
C LYS A 456 -4.06 -15.39 29.61
N LYS A 457 -5.12 -16.07 29.17
CA LYS A 457 -5.85 -17.08 29.96
C LYS A 457 -5.18 -18.44 29.88
#